data_17003e3d6e7a5ca453a2bc0a3b25d923
#
_entry.id   17003e3d6e7a5ca453a2bc0a3b25d923
#
_cell.length_a   1.000
_cell.length_b   1.000
_cell.length_c   1.000
_cell.angle_alpha   90.00
_cell.angle_beta   90.00
_cell.angle_gamma   90.00
#
_symmetry.space_group_name_H-M   'P 1'
#
loop_
_entity.id
_entity.type
_entity.pdbx_description
1 polymer ?
#
loop_
_entity_poly.entity_id
_entity_poly.type
_entity_poly.pdbx_seq_one_letter_code
_entity_poly.pdbx_strand_id
1 'polypeptide(L)'
;LYNWRPDVRPNVLGKFNEVEGDYSGGEWSMANPTDNKLLRANADLSPALIARAIAQRLKKLGVDGDMAARIDAQLAILEAKERAMQVVEVKADRQPWFCSGCPHNTSTRVPEGSRAMAGIGCHFMATWMDRSTVGFTQMGGEGVPWTGQAPFTTDQHIFANLGDGTYFHSGLLAVRQSIAAGVNITYKILYNDAVAMTGGQQVGERPEGHSVVQIAQSMRAEGAVRITIVTDEPEKYHGVKGLPEGIAIQH
;
A
#
# COMPACT_ATOMS: atom_id res chain seq x y z
N LEU A 1 -10.79 26.39 -8.59
CA LEU A 1 -12.24 26.62 -8.78
C LEU A 1 -12.72 27.94 -8.17
N TYR A 2 -12.24 28.32 -6.99
CA TYR A 2 -12.65 29.59 -6.32
C TYR A 2 -12.38 30.87 -7.15
N ASN A 3 -11.34 30.82 -7.99
CA ASN A 3 -10.96 31.96 -8.86
C ASN A 3 -11.69 31.96 -10.22
N TRP A 4 -12.59 31.01 -10.46
CA TRP A 4 -13.36 30.98 -11.70
C TRP A 4 -14.55 31.94 -11.60
N ARG A 5 -14.89 32.57 -12.73
CA ARG A 5 -16.07 33.39 -12.81
C ARG A 5 -17.32 32.57 -12.45
N PRO A 6 -18.28 33.14 -11.71
CA PRO A 6 -19.47 32.39 -11.26
C PRO A 6 -20.28 31.77 -12.40
N ASP A 7 -20.32 32.44 -13.55
CA ASP A 7 -21.08 32.00 -14.74
C ASP A 7 -20.46 30.78 -15.48
N VAL A 8 -19.19 30.48 -15.22
CA VAL A 8 -18.49 29.34 -15.82
C VAL A 8 -17.99 28.32 -14.79
N ARG A 9 -18.27 28.57 -13.53
CA ARG A 9 -17.84 27.65 -12.45
C ARG A 9 -18.65 26.37 -12.51
N PRO A 10 -17.98 25.20 -12.62
CA PRO A 10 -18.71 23.94 -12.55
C PRO A 10 -19.27 23.73 -11.14
N ASN A 11 -20.42 23.10 -11.05
CA ASN A 11 -20.94 22.61 -9.78
C ASN A 11 -20.12 21.37 -9.36
N VAL A 12 -19.36 21.49 -8.27
CA VAL A 12 -18.50 20.43 -7.76
C VAL A 12 -19.11 19.85 -6.50
N LEU A 13 -19.44 18.58 -6.55
CA LEU A 13 -19.99 17.83 -5.43
C LEU A 13 -18.97 16.85 -4.90
N GLY A 14 -18.95 16.68 -3.58
CA GLY A 14 -18.17 15.69 -2.89
C GLY A 14 -19.02 14.49 -2.40
N LYS A 15 -18.93 14.19 -1.13
CA LYS A 15 -19.68 13.07 -0.50
C LYS A 15 -21.16 13.38 -0.27
N PHE A 16 -21.56 14.63 -0.38
CA PHE A 16 -22.93 15.10 -0.18
C PHE A 16 -23.49 15.68 -1.46
N ASN A 17 -24.81 15.54 -1.62
CA ASN A 17 -25.55 16.27 -2.63
C ASN A 17 -25.64 17.75 -2.29
N GLU A 18 -25.92 18.59 -3.27
CA GLU A 18 -26.30 19.97 -3.05
C GLU A 18 -27.60 20.07 -2.24
N VAL A 19 -27.66 21.05 -1.37
CA VAL A 19 -28.93 21.51 -0.79
C VAL A 19 -29.55 22.45 -1.79
N GLU A 20 -30.85 22.35 -1.99
CA GLU A 20 -31.59 23.17 -2.95
C GLU A 20 -31.40 24.66 -2.61
N GLY A 21 -30.83 25.44 -3.52
CA GLY A 21 -30.52 26.84 -3.33
C GLY A 21 -29.16 27.20 -2.75
N ASP A 22 -28.37 26.27 -2.28
CA ASP A 22 -27.00 26.49 -1.78
C ASP A 22 -25.96 25.87 -2.72
N TYR A 23 -25.49 26.63 -3.67
CA TYR A 23 -24.44 26.20 -4.61
C TYR A 23 -23.03 26.67 -4.21
N SER A 24 -22.88 27.32 -3.07
CA SER A 24 -21.69 28.12 -2.79
C SER A 24 -20.58 27.40 -2.04
N GLY A 25 -20.86 26.31 -1.32
CA GLY A 25 -19.91 25.80 -0.35
C GLY A 25 -19.51 24.34 -0.46
N GLY A 26 -20.24 23.53 -1.20
CA GLY A 26 -20.00 22.09 -1.23
C GLY A 26 -19.99 21.46 0.18
N GLU A 27 -19.14 20.46 0.37
CA GLU A 27 -19.06 19.68 1.62
C GLU A 27 -18.72 20.51 2.87
N TRP A 28 -18.07 21.68 2.70
CA TRP A 28 -17.56 22.50 3.79
C TRP A 28 -18.63 23.44 4.41
N SER A 29 -19.70 23.71 3.69
CA SER A 29 -20.75 24.63 4.12
C SER A 29 -21.92 23.95 4.83
N MET A 30 -21.93 22.63 4.91
CA MET A 30 -23.06 21.86 5.40
C MET A 30 -22.88 21.49 6.87
N ALA A 31 -23.69 22.05 7.74
CA ALA A 31 -23.81 21.63 9.14
C ALA A 31 -24.53 20.27 9.21
N ASN A 32 -23.76 19.17 9.29
CA ASN A 32 -24.20 17.83 9.64
C ASN A 32 -25.40 17.26 8.84
N PRO A 33 -25.30 17.12 7.53
CA PRO A 33 -26.40 16.63 6.71
C PRO A 33 -26.51 15.12 6.86
N THR A 34 -27.46 14.63 7.64
CA THR A 34 -27.69 13.20 7.84
C THR A 34 -28.30 12.54 6.60
N ASP A 35 -29.10 13.27 5.82
CA ASP A 35 -29.98 12.68 4.79
C ASP A 35 -29.53 12.99 3.35
N ASN A 36 -28.50 13.79 3.16
CA ASN A 36 -28.06 14.25 1.83
C ASN A 36 -26.74 13.63 1.36
N LYS A 37 -26.42 12.41 1.81
CA LYS A 37 -25.19 11.71 1.42
C LYS A 37 -25.31 11.16 0.01
N LEU A 38 -24.38 11.56 -0.84
CA LEU A 38 -24.17 10.99 -2.16
C LEU A 38 -23.25 9.77 -2.10
N LEU A 39 -22.21 9.85 -1.27
CA LEU A 39 -21.23 8.81 -1.03
C LEU A 39 -21.01 8.64 0.47
N ARG A 40 -20.73 7.43 0.93
CA ARG A 40 -20.40 7.18 2.34
C ARG A 40 -19.07 7.86 2.73
N ALA A 41 -19.01 8.38 3.95
CA ALA A 41 -17.82 9.06 4.45
C ALA A 41 -16.73 8.11 4.97
N ASN A 42 -17.14 6.94 5.42
CA ASN A 42 -16.29 5.90 6.01
C ASN A 42 -16.33 4.63 5.15
N ALA A 43 -15.22 3.98 5.00
CA ALA A 43 -14.97 2.80 4.19
C ALA A 43 -14.73 3.08 2.70
N ASP A 44 -14.30 2.04 1.98
CA ASP A 44 -13.89 2.12 0.59
C ASP A 44 -15.04 2.50 -0.35
N LEU A 45 -14.69 3.26 -1.37
CA LEU A 45 -15.59 3.58 -2.47
C LEU A 45 -15.40 2.55 -3.60
N SER A 46 -16.26 1.56 -3.64
CA SER A 46 -16.25 0.59 -4.74
C SER A 46 -16.75 1.22 -6.04
N PRO A 47 -16.36 0.69 -7.22
CA PRO A 47 -16.91 1.12 -8.51
C PRO A 47 -18.43 1.08 -8.56
N ALA A 48 -19.06 0.10 -7.91
CA ALA A 48 -20.52 -0.02 -7.85
C ALA A 48 -21.18 1.14 -7.07
N LEU A 49 -20.56 1.57 -5.95
CA LEU A 49 -21.03 2.73 -5.19
C LEU A 49 -20.90 4.03 -5.99
N ILE A 50 -19.78 4.20 -6.67
CA ILE A 50 -19.54 5.37 -7.54
C ILE A 50 -20.54 5.37 -8.70
N ALA A 51 -20.77 4.23 -9.36
CA ALA A 51 -21.75 4.11 -10.44
C ALA A 51 -23.17 4.49 -9.99
N ARG A 52 -23.59 4.08 -8.78
CA ARG A 52 -24.89 4.49 -8.22
C ARG A 52 -24.97 5.99 -7.97
N ALA A 53 -23.93 6.58 -7.43
CA ALA A 53 -23.88 8.02 -7.21
C ALA A 53 -23.97 8.80 -8.52
N ILE A 54 -23.23 8.39 -9.55
CA ILE A 54 -23.30 8.99 -10.90
C ILE A 54 -24.71 8.81 -11.49
N ALA A 55 -25.29 7.62 -11.41
CA ALA A 55 -26.62 7.34 -11.92
C ALA A 55 -27.70 8.21 -11.26
N GLN A 56 -27.63 8.36 -9.93
CA GLN A 56 -28.52 9.24 -9.17
C GLN A 56 -28.39 10.70 -9.65
N ARG A 57 -27.16 11.17 -9.85
CA ARG A 57 -26.90 12.52 -10.32
C ARG A 57 -27.39 12.76 -11.75
N LEU A 58 -27.15 11.83 -12.66
CA LEU A 58 -27.62 11.93 -14.05
C LEU A 58 -29.15 12.02 -14.11
N LYS A 59 -29.86 11.20 -13.34
CA LYS A 59 -31.33 11.25 -13.24
C LYS A 59 -31.80 12.60 -12.67
N LYS A 60 -31.14 13.12 -11.65
CA LYS A 60 -31.48 14.44 -11.06
C LYS A 60 -31.26 15.58 -12.05
N LEU A 61 -30.27 15.48 -12.94
CA LEU A 61 -30.00 16.46 -13.97
C LEU A 61 -30.97 16.39 -15.16
N GLY A 62 -31.82 15.36 -15.22
CA GLY A 62 -32.84 15.24 -16.26
C GLY A 62 -32.31 14.60 -17.55
N VAL A 63 -31.94 13.31 -17.50
CA VAL A 63 -31.64 12.54 -18.72
C VAL A 63 -32.93 12.12 -19.43
N ASP A 64 -32.85 11.90 -20.74
CA ASP A 64 -33.99 11.40 -21.51
C ASP A 64 -34.42 9.98 -21.07
N GLY A 65 -35.63 9.57 -21.50
CA GLY A 65 -36.21 8.33 -21.07
C GLY A 65 -35.43 7.08 -21.49
N ASP A 66 -34.78 7.09 -22.66
CA ASP A 66 -33.93 5.99 -23.12
C ASP A 66 -32.68 5.86 -22.26
N MET A 67 -32.03 6.96 -21.99
CA MET A 67 -30.86 6.97 -21.09
C MET A 67 -31.24 6.53 -19.69
N ALA A 68 -32.36 6.99 -19.15
CA ALA A 68 -32.85 6.58 -17.84
C ALA A 68 -33.11 5.07 -17.77
N ALA A 69 -33.74 4.51 -18.78
CA ALA A 69 -33.98 3.07 -18.86
C ALA A 69 -32.68 2.26 -18.92
N ARG A 70 -31.68 2.72 -19.67
CA ARG A 70 -30.35 2.10 -19.74
C ARG A 70 -29.64 2.13 -18.40
N ILE A 71 -29.71 3.25 -17.68
CA ILE A 71 -29.16 3.39 -16.33
C ILE A 71 -29.82 2.37 -15.39
N ASP A 72 -31.15 2.28 -15.40
CA ASP A 72 -31.89 1.36 -14.55
C ASP A 72 -31.54 -0.10 -14.84
N ALA A 73 -31.40 -0.47 -16.11
CA ALA A 73 -30.98 -1.81 -16.50
C ALA A 73 -29.58 -2.15 -15.94
N GLN A 74 -28.63 -1.22 -16.00
CA GLN A 74 -27.30 -1.47 -15.45
C GLN A 74 -27.29 -1.54 -13.91
N LEU A 75 -28.06 -0.70 -13.23
CA LEU A 75 -28.20 -0.77 -11.78
C LEU A 75 -28.84 -2.11 -11.34
N ALA A 76 -29.84 -2.59 -12.05
CA ALA A 76 -30.46 -3.89 -11.78
C ALA A 76 -29.47 -5.06 -11.88
N ILE A 77 -28.53 -5.00 -12.84
CA ILE A 77 -27.44 -6.00 -12.96
C ILE A 77 -26.52 -5.96 -11.73
N LEU A 78 -26.12 -4.76 -11.28
CA LEU A 78 -25.29 -4.60 -10.08
C LEU A 78 -25.99 -5.16 -8.84
N GLU A 79 -27.27 -4.83 -8.66
CA GLU A 79 -28.07 -5.31 -7.53
C GLU A 79 -28.28 -6.83 -7.55
N ALA A 80 -28.50 -7.42 -8.73
CA ALA A 80 -28.62 -8.87 -8.87
C ALA A 80 -27.31 -9.58 -8.47
N LYS A 81 -26.18 -9.06 -8.88
CA LYS A 81 -24.87 -9.60 -8.50
C LYS A 81 -24.62 -9.49 -7.00
N GLU A 82 -24.90 -8.35 -6.39
CA GLU A 82 -24.74 -8.16 -4.94
C GLU A 82 -25.63 -9.10 -4.14
N ARG A 83 -26.90 -9.27 -4.54
CA ARG A 83 -27.79 -10.24 -3.90
C ARG A 83 -27.28 -11.67 -4.02
N ALA A 84 -26.75 -12.04 -5.20
CA ALA A 84 -26.15 -13.36 -5.40
C ALA A 84 -24.93 -13.59 -4.51
N MET A 85 -24.10 -12.56 -4.28
CA MET A 85 -22.95 -12.64 -3.38
C MET A 85 -23.32 -12.75 -1.89
N GLN A 86 -24.44 -12.17 -1.48
CA GLN A 86 -24.93 -12.25 -0.09
C GLN A 86 -25.39 -13.66 0.31
N VAL A 87 -25.72 -14.51 -0.66
CA VAL A 87 -26.25 -15.88 -0.44
C VAL A 87 -25.12 -16.91 -0.40
N VAL A 88 -23.89 -16.53 -0.72
CA VAL A 88 -22.74 -17.46 -0.72
C VAL A 88 -22.27 -17.68 0.70
N GLU A 89 -22.63 -18.82 1.28
CA GLU A 89 -22.03 -19.32 2.51
C GLU A 89 -20.60 -19.79 2.20
N VAL A 90 -19.61 -19.04 2.66
CA VAL A 90 -18.21 -19.42 2.51
C VAL A 90 -17.92 -20.56 3.48
N LYS A 91 -17.94 -21.80 2.99
CA LYS A 91 -17.67 -23.01 3.79
C LYS A 91 -16.20 -23.19 4.14
N ALA A 92 -15.29 -22.60 3.36
CA ALA A 92 -13.86 -22.62 3.58
C ALA A 92 -13.25 -21.35 2.99
N ASP A 93 -12.53 -20.60 3.80
CA ASP A 93 -11.77 -19.43 3.36
C ASP A 93 -10.32 -19.83 3.11
N ARG A 94 -9.82 -19.49 1.91
CA ARG A 94 -8.43 -19.75 1.57
C ARG A 94 -7.57 -18.63 2.12
N GLN A 95 -6.72 -18.95 3.08
CA GLN A 95 -5.76 -18.01 3.61
C GLN A 95 -4.74 -17.60 2.52
N PRO A 96 -4.37 -16.31 2.42
CA PRO A 96 -3.28 -15.88 1.57
C PRO A 96 -1.98 -16.60 1.92
N TRP A 97 -1.24 -17.03 0.89
CA TRP A 97 0.02 -17.75 1.06
C TRP A 97 1.01 -17.41 -0.04
N PHE A 98 2.30 -17.55 0.23
CA PHE A 98 3.33 -17.39 -0.78
C PHE A 98 3.31 -18.54 -1.78
N CYS A 99 3.79 -18.27 -3.00
CA CYS A 99 3.94 -19.28 -4.02
C CYS A 99 4.87 -20.40 -3.54
N SER A 100 4.69 -21.62 -4.08
CA SER A 100 5.59 -22.73 -3.81
C SER A 100 7.02 -22.39 -4.25
N GLY A 101 8.00 -22.62 -3.39
CA GLY A 101 9.40 -22.28 -3.64
C GLY A 101 9.75 -20.78 -3.55
N CYS A 102 8.80 -19.93 -3.21
CA CYS A 102 9.06 -18.50 -3.06
C CYS A 102 10.01 -18.23 -1.88
N PRO A 103 11.06 -17.40 -2.06
CA PRO A 103 11.97 -17.01 -0.97
C PRO A 103 11.28 -16.39 0.24
N HIS A 104 10.11 -15.77 0.05
CA HIS A 104 9.33 -15.19 1.16
C HIS A 104 8.88 -16.24 2.20
N ASN A 105 8.84 -17.50 1.84
CA ASN A 105 8.56 -18.57 2.81
C ASN A 105 9.59 -18.62 3.95
N THR A 106 10.81 -18.21 3.71
CA THR A 106 11.90 -18.10 4.69
C THR A 106 12.16 -16.67 5.12
N SER A 107 12.32 -15.74 4.17
CA SER A 107 12.77 -14.37 4.45
C SER A 107 11.83 -13.57 5.34
N THR A 108 10.53 -13.91 5.37
CA THR A 108 9.55 -13.23 6.24
C THR A 108 9.50 -13.77 7.67
N ARG A 109 10.20 -14.85 7.96
CA ARG A 109 10.28 -15.38 9.34
C ARG A 109 11.15 -14.48 10.21
N VAL A 110 10.81 -14.39 11.48
CA VAL A 110 11.60 -13.72 12.51
C VAL A 110 11.87 -14.67 13.67
N PRO A 111 12.92 -14.44 14.47
CA PRO A 111 13.20 -15.24 15.66
C PRO A 111 12.02 -15.23 16.63
N GLU A 112 11.91 -16.30 17.42
CA GLU A 112 10.90 -16.37 18.48
C GLU A 112 11.04 -15.19 19.46
N GLY A 113 9.91 -14.65 19.89
CA GLY A 113 9.86 -13.45 20.72
C GLY A 113 10.12 -12.12 19.98
N SER A 114 10.46 -12.18 18.70
CA SER A 114 10.60 -10.98 17.85
C SER A 114 9.33 -10.70 17.04
N ARG A 115 9.19 -9.47 16.59
CA ARG A 115 8.11 -9.09 15.66
C ARG A 115 8.63 -8.32 14.46
N ALA A 116 7.84 -8.28 13.40
CA ALA A 116 8.11 -7.50 12.19
C ALA A 116 6.98 -6.53 11.88
N MET A 117 7.33 -5.45 11.20
CA MET A 117 6.39 -4.59 10.47
C MET A 117 6.33 -5.03 9.02
N ALA A 118 5.11 -5.07 8.49
CA ALA A 118 4.88 -5.41 7.10
C ALA A 118 5.28 -4.26 6.19
N GLY A 119 5.82 -4.61 5.04
CA GLY A 119 5.91 -3.73 3.88
C GLY A 119 4.81 -4.05 2.87
N ILE A 120 4.65 -3.20 1.87
CA ILE A 120 3.69 -3.39 0.79
C ILE A 120 4.34 -4.12 -0.38
N GLY A 121 3.81 -5.28 -0.71
CA GLY A 121 4.30 -6.20 -1.74
C GLY A 121 3.81 -7.62 -1.43
N CYS A 122 4.31 -8.64 -2.12
CA CYS A 122 3.94 -10.03 -1.81
C CYS A 122 4.21 -10.40 -0.34
N HIS A 123 5.26 -9.86 0.24
CA HIS A 123 5.61 -10.07 1.65
C HIS A 123 4.58 -9.52 2.64
N PHE A 124 3.64 -8.66 2.20
CA PHE A 124 2.51 -8.21 3.02
C PHE A 124 1.63 -9.39 3.49
N MET A 125 1.54 -10.46 2.70
CA MET A 125 0.78 -11.65 3.08
C MET A 125 1.23 -12.28 4.40
N ALA A 126 2.44 -11.99 4.86
CA ALA A 126 2.92 -12.42 6.18
C ALA A 126 2.02 -11.93 7.34
N THR A 127 1.23 -10.87 7.14
CA THR A 127 0.28 -10.38 8.15
C THR A 127 -0.88 -11.35 8.41
N TRP A 128 -1.21 -12.20 7.44
CA TRP A 128 -2.24 -13.24 7.57
C TRP A 128 -1.68 -14.62 7.93
N MET A 129 -0.38 -14.71 8.11
CA MET A 129 0.32 -15.94 8.47
C MET A 129 0.84 -15.85 9.91
N ASP A 130 1.16 -16.98 10.51
CA ASP A 130 1.87 -17.03 11.80
C ASP A 130 3.35 -16.66 11.59
N ARG A 131 3.62 -15.38 11.47
CA ARG A 131 4.94 -14.78 11.18
C ARG A 131 5.30 -13.64 12.11
N SER A 132 4.53 -13.41 13.18
CA SER A 132 4.72 -12.27 14.09
C SER A 132 4.87 -10.94 13.36
N THR A 133 4.16 -10.79 12.24
CA THR A 133 4.21 -9.60 11.39
C THR A 133 2.93 -8.81 11.55
N VAL A 134 3.04 -7.61 12.10
CA VAL A 134 1.90 -6.76 12.46
C VAL A 134 2.15 -5.31 12.07
N GLY A 135 1.09 -4.64 11.69
CA GLY A 135 1.15 -3.23 11.29
C GLY A 135 1.77 -3.03 9.91
N PHE A 136 1.38 -1.98 9.26
CA PHE A 136 1.91 -1.56 7.96
C PHE A 136 1.72 -0.06 7.77
N THR A 137 2.44 0.49 6.82
CA THR A 137 2.30 1.87 6.36
C THR A 137 2.16 1.91 4.84
N GLN A 138 2.06 3.10 4.27
CA GLN A 138 2.20 3.31 2.84
C GLN A 138 3.60 2.89 2.36
N MET A 139 3.74 2.60 1.08
CA MET A 139 5.03 2.35 0.44
C MET A 139 5.98 3.53 0.67
N GLY A 140 7.16 3.23 1.18
CA GLY A 140 8.18 4.24 1.53
C GLY A 140 8.17 4.70 2.99
N GLY A 141 7.21 4.24 3.79
CA GLY A 141 7.14 4.48 5.23
C GLY A 141 7.43 3.25 6.09
N GLU A 142 7.85 2.14 5.48
CA GLU A 142 8.06 0.88 6.17
C GLU A 142 9.05 1.03 7.33
N GLY A 143 8.66 0.53 8.49
CA GLY A 143 9.46 0.61 9.71
C GLY A 143 9.46 1.97 10.43
N VAL A 144 9.08 3.07 9.77
CA VAL A 144 9.08 4.42 10.38
C VAL A 144 8.21 4.52 11.63
N PRO A 145 7.04 3.87 11.74
CA PRO A 145 6.24 3.91 12.98
C PRO A 145 7.02 3.47 14.21
N TRP A 146 8.06 2.63 14.05
CA TRP A 146 8.91 2.23 15.14
C TRP A 146 9.68 3.41 15.77
N THR A 147 10.03 4.42 15.00
CA THR A 147 10.71 5.62 15.55
C THR A 147 9.88 6.34 16.60
N GLY A 148 8.54 6.30 16.43
CA GLY A 148 7.61 6.84 17.43
C GLY A 148 7.22 5.86 18.52
N GLN A 149 7.27 4.55 18.26
CA GLN A 149 6.89 3.51 19.23
C GLN A 149 8.02 3.15 20.20
N ALA A 150 9.26 3.13 19.73
CA ALA A 150 10.42 2.64 20.48
C ALA A 150 10.54 3.26 21.89
N PRO A 151 10.34 4.57 22.11
CA PRO A 151 10.42 5.17 23.43
C PRO A 151 9.31 4.72 24.42
N PHE A 152 8.22 4.11 23.93
CA PHE A 152 7.02 3.81 24.69
C PHE A 152 6.72 2.31 24.80
N THR A 153 7.64 1.44 24.42
CA THR A 153 7.48 -0.01 24.45
C THR A 153 8.64 -0.67 25.19
N THR A 154 8.41 -1.88 25.68
CA THR A 154 9.46 -2.74 26.26
C THR A 154 10.25 -3.50 25.20
N ASP A 155 9.75 -3.52 23.96
CA ASP A 155 10.48 -4.12 22.85
C ASP A 155 11.77 -3.35 22.59
N GLN A 156 12.87 -4.06 22.47
CA GLN A 156 14.17 -3.45 22.24
C GLN A 156 14.55 -3.37 20.76
N HIS A 157 13.84 -4.10 19.91
CA HIS A 157 14.17 -4.24 18.50
C HIS A 157 12.96 -4.74 17.70
N ILE A 158 12.86 -4.33 16.44
CA ILE A 158 11.93 -4.92 15.49
C ILE A 158 12.60 -5.21 14.14
N PHE A 159 11.94 -6.06 13.35
CA PHE A 159 12.23 -6.22 11.93
C PHE A 159 11.24 -5.40 11.09
N ALA A 160 11.67 -4.94 9.92
CA ALA A 160 10.79 -4.32 8.91
C ALA A 160 11.05 -4.94 7.54
N ASN A 161 10.00 -5.42 6.90
CA ASN A 161 10.07 -5.95 5.54
C ASN A 161 9.92 -4.81 4.54
N LEU A 162 10.81 -4.76 3.55
CA LEU A 162 10.86 -3.71 2.54
C LEU A 162 11.21 -4.34 1.19
N GLY A 163 10.33 -4.22 0.20
CA GLY A 163 10.62 -4.69 -1.16
C GLY A 163 11.67 -3.81 -1.85
N ASP A 164 12.45 -4.40 -2.76
CA ASP A 164 13.48 -3.70 -3.52
C ASP A 164 12.92 -2.58 -4.42
N GLY A 165 11.75 -2.80 -5.03
CA GLY A 165 11.06 -1.76 -5.78
C GLY A 165 10.66 -0.58 -4.93
N THR A 166 10.08 -0.82 -3.75
CA THR A 166 9.76 0.24 -2.78
C THR A 166 11.02 0.93 -2.27
N TYR A 167 12.08 0.17 -1.95
CA TYR A 167 13.35 0.73 -1.57
C TYR A 167 13.88 1.71 -2.62
N PHE A 168 13.82 1.32 -3.90
CA PHE A 168 14.31 2.14 -5.01
C PHE A 168 13.57 3.47 -5.14
N HIS A 169 12.24 3.47 -5.10
CA HIS A 169 11.49 4.70 -5.35
C HIS A 169 11.31 5.59 -4.10
N SER A 170 11.28 5.02 -2.88
CA SER A 170 10.96 5.82 -1.68
C SER A 170 11.43 5.22 -0.35
N GLY A 171 11.61 3.91 -0.24
CA GLY A 171 11.90 3.22 1.02
C GLY A 171 13.26 3.59 1.63
N LEU A 172 14.20 4.08 0.83
CA LEU A 172 15.46 4.63 1.33
C LEU A 172 15.23 5.73 2.36
N LEU A 173 14.20 6.56 2.17
CA LEU A 173 13.88 7.64 3.12
C LEU A 173 13.42 7.11 4.48
N ALA A 174 12.69 5.99 4.50
CA ALA A 174 12.29 5.32 5.74
C ALA A 174 13.51 4.78 6.51
N VAL A 175 14.45 4.16 5.81
CA VAL A 175 15.71 3.70 6.41
C VAL A 175 16.52 4.87 6.97
N ARG A 176 16.67 5.92 6.19
CA ARG A 176 17.37 7.17 6.63
C ARG A 176 16.73 7.75 7.89
N GLN A 177 15.40 7.84 7.94
CA GLN A 177 14.69 8.33 9.12
C GLN A 177 14.93 7.45 10.35
N SER A 178 14.93 6.15 10.20
CA SER A 178 15.17 5.23 11.30
C SER A 178 16.60 5.31 11.84
N ILE A 179 17.59 5.48 10.94
CA ILE A 179 18.99 5.72 11.31
C ILE A 179 19.11 7.05 12.06
N ALA A 180 18.52 8.13 11.53
CA ALA A 180 18.55 9.44 12.14
C ALA A 180 17.89 9.46 13.54
N ALA A 181 16.85 8.68 13.74
CA ALA A 181 16.18 8.52 15.02
C ALA A 181 16.94 7.63 16.01
N GLY A 182 18.00 6.94 15.58
CA GLY A 182 18.83 6.08 16.43
C GLY A 182 18.09 4.86 16.99
N VAL A 183 17.01 4.42 16.35
CA VAL A 183 16.23 3.27 16.84
C VAL A 183 16.87 1.95 16.42
N ASN A 184 16.70 0.94 17.26
CA ASN A 184 17.20 -0.40 16.98
C ASN A 184 16.20 -1.16 16.09
N ILE A 185 16.50 -1.28 14.81
CA ILE A 185 15.66 -1.88 13.79
C ILE A 185 16.51 -2.67 12.78
N THR A 186 15.99 -3.78 12.28
CA THR A 186 16.57 -4.52 11.16
C THR A 186 15.62 -4.44 9.95
N TYR A 187 16.05 -3.74 8.92
CA TYR A 187 15.37 -3.79 7.63
C TYR A 187 15.75 -5.05 6.86
N LYS A 188 14.76 -5.75 6.38
CA LYS A 188 14.92 -6.85 5.41
C LYS A 188 14.55 -6.30 4.03
N ILE A 189 15.55 -5.89 3.26
CA ILE A 189 15.34 -5.49 1.87
C ILE A 189 15.24 -6.75 1.03
N LEU A 190 14.03 -7.05 0.60
CA LEU A 190 13.67 -8.29 -0.10
C LEU A 190 13.89 -8.08 -1.60
N TYR A 191 15.06 -8.52 -2.07
CA TYR A 191 15.55 -8.27 -3.41
C TYR A 191 15.18 -9.41 -4.37
N ASN A 192 14.53 -9.06 -5.47
CA ASN A 192 14.32 -9.97 -6.61
C ASN A 192 14.42 -9.24 -7.96
N ASP A 193 14.90 -8.00 -7.96
CA ASP A 193 15.07 -7.13 -9.14
C ASP A 193 13.77 -6.94 -9.95
N ALA A 194 12.62 -7.08 -9.30
CA ALA A 194 11.34 -6.95 -9.96
C ALA A 194 10.24 -6.39 -9.05
N VAL A 195 9.36 -5.59 -9.63
CA VAL A 195 8.09 -5.22 -9.02
C VAL A 195 7.08 -6.33 -9.32
N ALA A 196 7.21 -7.44 -8.59
CA ALA A 196 6.55 -8.71 -8.91
C ALA A 196 5.02 -8.62 -8.90
N MET A 197 4.44 -7.89 -7.96
CA MET A 197 2.99 -7.82 -7.76
C MET A 197 2.24 -7.12 -8.90
N THR A 198 2.89 -6.23 -9.63
CA THR A 198 2.28 -5.45 -10.71
C THR A 198 2.64 -5.97 -12.11
N GLY A 199 3.31 -7.11 -12.21
CA GLY A 199 3.60 -7.75 -13.50
C GLY A 199 5.09 -8.00 -13.77
N GLY A 200 5.96 -7.85 -12.76
CA GLY A 200 7.38 -8.20 -12.90
C GLY A 200 8.22 -7.16 -13.65
N GLN A 201 7.84 -5.89 -13.54
CA GLN A 201 8.65 -4.79 -14.09
C GLN A 201 10.00 -4.76 -13.38
N GLN A 202 11.06 -4.48 -14.14
CA GLN A 202 12.41 -4.33 -13.62
C GLN A 202 12.47 -3.15 -12.62
N VAL A 203 13.27 -3.29 -11.58
CA VAL A 203 13.55 -2.21 -10.63
C VAL A 203 14.61 -1.27 -11.21
N GLY A 204 14.25 -0.01 -11.36
CA GLY A 204 15.10 1.01 -11.98
C GLY A 204 14.90 1.12 -13.50
N GLU A 205 15.32 2.25 -14.05
CA GLU A 205 15.12 2.59 -15.47
C GLU A 205 16.30 2.16 -16.37
N ARG A 206 17.41 1.72 -15.76
CA ARG A 206 18.59 1.29 -16.48
C ARG A 206 18.49 -0.20 -16.83
N PRO A 207 19.11 -0.62 -17.95
CA PRO A 207 19.14 -2.04 -18.32
C PRO A 207 19.76 -2.94 -17.23
N GLU A 208 20.68 -2.39 -16.41
CA GLU A 208 21.36 -3.11 -15.33
C GLU A 208 20.52 -3.22 -14.06
N GLY A 209 19.37 -2.53 -13.99
CA GLY A 209 18.53 -2.49 -12.78
C GLY A 209 19.18 -1.79 -11.59
N HIS A 210 18.78 -2.17 -10.39
CA HIS A 210 19.33 -1.68 -9.13
C HIS A 210 19.94 -2.83 -8.32
N SER A 211 21.24 -3.02 -8.42
CA SER A 211 21.94 -4.19 -7.89
C SER A 211 22.04 -4.23 -6.37
N VAL A 212 22.19 -5.43 -5.81
CA VAL A 212 22.46 -5.65 -4.36
C VAL A 212 23.72 -4.88 -3.91
N VAL A 213 24.73 -4.77 -4.77
CA VAL A 213 25.96 -4.01 -4.47
C VAL A 213 25.65 -2.51 -4.27
N GLN A 214 24.85 -1.92 -5.16
CA GLN A 214 24.42 -0.54 -5.07
C GLN A 214 23.57 -0.28 -3.82
N ILE A 215 22.65 -1.21 -3.49
CA ILE A 215 21.87 -1.17 -2.27
C ILE A 215 22.81 -1.18 -1.05
N ALA A 216 23.76 -2.10 -0.99
CA ALA A 216 24.70 -2.22 0.12
C ALA A 216 25.57 -0.96 0.29
N GLN A 217 26.05 -0.37 -0.82
CA GLN A 217 26.80 0.89 -0.82
C GLN A 217 25.95 2.03 -0.28
N SER A 218 24.71 2.14 -0.77
CA SER A 218 23.77 3.17 -0.31
C SER A 218 23.46 3.02 1.18
N MET A 219 23.19 1.81 1.66
CA MET A 219 22.95 1.56 3.08
C MET A 219 24.16 1.89 3.95
N ARG A 220 25.36 1.60 3.48
CA ARG A 220 26.59 1.99 4.19
C ARG A 220 26.75 3.51 4.24
N ALA A 221 26.47 4.19 3.12
CA ALA A 221 26.55 5.66 3.04
C ALA A 221 25.52 6.35 3.95
N GLU A 222 24.34 5.76 4.12
CA GLU A 222 23.32 6.26 5.06
C GLU A 222 23.67 6.03 6.54
N GLY A 223 24.67 5.19 6.85
CA GLY A 223 25.11 4.94 8.21
C GLY A 223 24.58 3.62 8.82
N ALA A 224 24.13 2.68 8.00
CA ALA A 224 23.76 1.35 8.51
C ALA A 224 24.95 0.67 9.20
N VAL A 225 24.77 0.30 10.46
CA VAL A 225 25.85 -0.26 11.32
C VAL A 225 26.27 -1.64 10.85
N ARG A 226 25.30 -2.49 10.52
CA ARG A 226 25.53 -3.85 10.04
C ARG A 226 24.77 -4.08 8.75
N ILE A 227 25.42 -4.68 7.78
CA ILE A 227 24.82 -5.10 6.51
C ILE A 227 25.17 -6.57 6.32
N THR A 228 24.15 -7.37 6.02
CA THR A 228 24.29 -8.79 5.69
C THR A 228 23.56 -9.08 4.42
N ILE A 229 24.21 -9.74 3.46
CA ILE A 229 23.58 -10.29 2.27
C ILE A 229 23.25 -11.76 2.59
N VAL A 230 21.96 -12.08 2.54
CA VAL A 230 21.47 -13.45 2.69
C VAL A 230 21.00 -13.93 1.32
N THR A 231 21.53 -15.05 0.85
CA THR A 231 21.26 -15.58 -0.49
C THR A 231 21.46 -17.10 -0.51
N ASP A 232 20.77 -17.79 -1.40
CA ASP A 232 20.98 -19.21 -1.70
C ASP A 232 22.24 -19.47 -2.58
N GLU A 233 22.87 -18.39 -3.09
CA GLU A 233 24.06 -18.45 -3.93
C GLU A 233 25.16 -17.50 -3.39
N PRO A 234 25.70 -17.74 -2.20
CA PRO A 234 26.67 -16.83 -1.55
C PRO A 234 27.95 -16.63 -2.38
N GLU A 235 28.33 -17.62 -3.17
CA GLU A 235 29.50 -17.56 -4.05
C GLU A 235 29.43 -16.46 -5.10
N LYS A 236 28.22 -16.03 -5.49
CA LYS A 236 28.03 -14.91 -6.42
C LYS A 236 28.60 -13.59 -5.89
N TYR A 237 28.74 -13.47 -4.59
CA TYR A 237 29.19 -12.24 -3.96
C TYR A 237 30.64 -12.31 -3.48
N HIS A 238 31.30 -13.48 -3.55
CA HIS A 238 32.70 -13.61 -3.19
C HIS A 238 33.60 -12.88 -4.19
N GLY A 239 34.37 -11.91 -3.68
CA GLY A 239 35.30 -11.15 -4.53
C GLY A 239 34.63 -10.12 -5.46
N VAL A 240 33.34 -9.87 -5.32
CA VAL A 240 32.65 -8.84 -6.09
C VAL A 240 33.19 -7.46 -5.71
N LYS A 241 33.64 -6.73 -6.74
CA LYS A 241 34.13 -5.37 -6.57
C LYS A 241 33.01 -4.40 -6.17
N GLY A 242 33.31 -3.51 -5.26
CA GLY A 242 32.39 -2.45 -4.83
C GLY A 242 31.50 -2.81 -3.64
N LEU A 243 31.55 -4.02 -3.11
CA LEU A 243 30.92 -4.30 -1.83
C LEU A 243 31.64 -3.51 -0.71
N PRO A 244 30.91 -2.82 0.17
CA PRO A 244 31.52 -2.15 1.32
C PRO A 244 32.23 -3.12 2.26
N GLU A 245 33.26 -2.66 2.93
CA GLU A 245 33.98 -3.49 3.92
C GLU A 245 33.06 -3.92 5.08
N GLY A 246 33.33 -5.11 5.63
CA GLY A 246 32.62 -5.65 6.80
C GLY A 246 31.19 -6.14 6.50
N ILE A 247 30.83 -6.37 5.25
CA ILE A 247 29.58 -7.03 4.90
C ILE A 247 29.72 -8.54 5.14
N ALA A 248 28.75 -9.11 5.84
CA ALA A 248 28.60 -10.57 5.94
C ALA A 248 27.79 -11.11 4.76
N ILE A 249 28.22 -12.24 4.21
CA ILE A 249 27.49 -12.99 3.18
C ILE A 249 27.12 -14.33 3.81
N GLN A 250 25.85 -14.67 3.79
CA GLN A 250 25.29 -15.85 4.43
C GLN A 250 24.34 -16.60 3.49
N HIS A 251 24.25 -17.92 3.72
CA HIS A 251 23.27 -18.80 3.06
C HIS A 251 21.96 -18.80 3.84
#